data_8dd57e30ed8be266f12b4dcd21b1ad0b
#
_entry.id   8dd57e30ed8be266f12b4dcd21b1ad0b
#
_cell.length_a   1.000
_cell.length_b   1.000
_cell.length_c   1.000
_cell.angle_alpha   90.00
_cell.angle_beta   90.00
_cell.angle_gamma   90.00
#
_symmetry.space_group_name_H-M   'P 1'
#
loop_
_entity.id
_entity.type
_entity.pdbx_description
1 polymer ?
#
loop_
_entity_poly.entity_id
_entity_poly.type
_entity_poly.pdbx_seq_one_letter_code
_entity_poly.pdbx_strand_id
1 'polypeptide(L)'
;MTDFLQLFFSGLATGSIYALAALGFTLLWQAAGTINFAQGEFVMLPAFMMLGFMAMGAPLLVSFGLAAIVSVLVLGWAFKKSVVDPLLRFGIMPIVVATIGLSIFMRNGVRAGYSAEAHPFPSLFGDTLFRVAGVTITMADLGTLVLALLIVLGTQAFLAKTVTGRAMQAVAQNTESASVLGINVPRMIFYTFAINAVLAVAAALLITPVYLAKFDMGEGLGTKAFFAAIIGGFNNSRGALLGGLIVGVSENLAAAYISPAYKDAVALVIFMVVILFKPQGLLGKKEERKV
;
A
#
# COMPACT_ATOMS: atom_id res chain seq x y z
N MET A 1 -29.20 11.44 -5.64
CA MET A 1 -28.19 11.23 -6.72
C MET A 1 -26.88 11.95 -6.45
N THR A 2 -26.92 13.18 -5.95
CA THR A 2 -25.76 13.97 -5.53
C THR A 2 -24.94 13.28 -4.44
N ASP A 3 -25.59 12.77 -3.39
CA ASP A 3 -24.95 12.11 -2.25
C ASP A 3 -24.23 10.82 -2.67
N PHE A 4 -24.84 10.04 -3.57
CA PHE A 4 -24.17 8.84 -4.12
C PHE A 4 -22.89 9.19 -4.87
N LEU A 5 -22.92 10.22 -5.72
CA LEU A 5 -21.74 10.66 -6.46
C LEU A 5 -20.64 11.18 -5.51
N GLN A 6 -21.02 11.92 -4.47
CA GLN A 6 -20.09 12.42 -3.46
C GLN A 6 -19.39 11.26 -2.73
N LEU A 7 -20.17 10.27 -2.26
CA LEU A 7 -19.64 9.07 -1.62
C LEU A 7 -18.78 8.23 -2.56
N PHE A 8 -19.17 8.15 -3.82
CA PHE A 8 -18.41 7.44 -4.85
C PHE A 8 -17.02 8.10 -5.07
N PHE A 9 -16.97 9.43 -5.21
CA PHE A 9 -15.70 10.15 -5.37
C PHE A 9 -14.81 10.06 -4.13
N SER A 10 -15.36 10.20 -2.92
CA SER A 10 -14.61 10.01 -1.67
C SER A 10 -14.13 8.56 -1.53
N GLY A 11 -14.96 7.58 -1.97
CA GLY A 11 -14.57 6.18 -2.06
C GLY A 11 -13.44 5.90 -3.04
N LEU A 12 -13.42 6.60 -4.18
CA LEU A 12 -12.30 6.52 -5.13
C LEU A 12 -11.00 7.10 -4.52
N ALA A 13 -11.09 8.22 -3.79
CA ALA A 13 -9.94 8.80 -3.11
C ALA A 13 -9.36 7.83 -2.08
N THR A 14 -10.18 7.30 -1.17
CA THR A 14 -9.76 6.30 -0.18
C THR A 14 -9.23 5.03 -0.86
N GLY A 15 -9.93 4.55 -1.88
CA GLY A 15 -9.55 3.35 -2.64
C GLY A 15 -8.21 3.50 -3.38
N SER A 16 -7.87 4.71 -3.82
CA SER A 16 -6.59 4.97 -4.47
C SER A 16 -5.41 4.86 -3.48
N ILE A 17 -5.62 5.18 -2.21
CA ILE A 17 -4.62 4.96 -1.16
C ILE A 17 -4.46 3.45 -0.87
N TYR A 18 -5.57 2.72 -0.79
CA TYR A 18 -5.51 1.26 -0.66
C TYR A 18 -4.78 0.62 -1.85
N ALA A 19 -4.96 1.18 -3.05
CA ALA A 19 -4.24 0.73 -4.24
C ALA A 19 -2.72 0.95 -4.14
N LEU A 20 -2.25 2.07 -3.54
CA LEU A 20 -0.82 2.30 -3.31
C LEU A 20 -0.23 1.23 -2.38
N ALA A 21 -0.89 0.95 -1.26
CA ALA A 21 -0.44 -0.06 -0.32
C ALA A 21 -0.54 -1.49 -0.91
N ALA A 22 -1.62 -1.77 -1.68
CA ALA A 22 -1.80 -3.03 -2.40
C ALA A 22 -0.75 -3.26 -3.49
N LEU A 23 -0.33 -2.18 -4.19
CA LEU A 23 0.76 -2.25 -5.16
C LEU A 23 2.06 -2.66 -4.47
N GLY A 24 2.31 -2.18 -3.24
CA GLY A 24 3.43 -2.62 -2.42
C GLY A 24 3.41 -4.13 -2.14
N PHE A 25 2.29 -4.69 -1.73
CA PHE A 25 2.12 -6.14 -1.56
C PHE A 25 2.41 -6.89 -2.86
N THR A 26 1.81 -6.44 -3.96
CA THR A 26 1.96 -7.08 -5.28
C THR A 26 3.42 -7.09 -5.74
N LEU A 27 4.14 -5.97 -5.56
CA LEU A 27 5.54 -5.87 -5.95
C LEU A 27 6.43 -6.81 -5.13
N LEU A 28 6.23 -6.88 -3.82
CA LEU A 28 7.01 -7.77 -2.94
C LEU A 28 6.76 -9.24 -3.27
N TRP A 29 5.50 -9.61 -3.52
CA TRP A 29 5.16 -10.97 -3.96
C TRP A 29 5.84 -11.32 -5.28
N GLN A 30 5.75 -10.45 -6.27
CA GLN A 30 6.36 -10.67 -7.58
C GLN A 30 7.88 -10.85 -7.51
N ALA A 31 8.57 -10.04 -6.70
CA ALA A 31 10.02 -10.01 -6.67
C ALA A 31 10.66 -11.08 -5.77
N ALA A 32 10.02 -11.41 -4.66
CA ALA A 32 10.59 -12.26 -3.62
C ALA A 32 9.70 -13.45 -3.26
N GLY A 33 8.52 -13.60 -3.86
CA GLY A 33 7.55 -14.63 -3.53
C GLY A 33 7.08 -14.55 -2.07
N THR A 34 7.17 -13.39 -1.43
CA THR A 34 6.90 -13.21 0.00
C THR A 34 5.73 -12.27 0.23
N ILE A 35 4.93 -12.58 1.25
CA ILE A 35 3.87 -11.71 1.75
C ILE A 35 4.43 -11.00 3.00
N ASN A 36 4.41 -9.66 3.00
CA ASN A 36 4.81 -8.86 4.14
C ASN A 36 3.57 -8.44 4.95
N PHE A 37 3.28 -9.16 6.03
CA PHE A 37 2.16 -8.81 6.91
C PHE A 37 2.40 -7.55 7.76
N ALA A 38 3.64 -7.00 7.77
CA ALA A 38 3.91 -5.69 8.34
C ALA A 38 3.68 -4.53 7.36
N GLN A 39 3.05 -4.77 6.19
CA GLN A 39 2.86 -3.73 5.16
C GLN A 39 2.04 -2.54 5.66
N GLY A 40 1.07 -2.77 6.53
CA GLY A 40 0.32 -1.69 7.15
C GLY A 40 1.19 -0.81 8.04
N GLU A 41 2.04 -1.41 8.85
CA GLU A 41 2.99 -0.70 9.71
C GLU A 41 4.09 -0.01 8.89
N PHE A 42 4.39 -0.51 7.69
CA PHE A 42 5.26 0.20 6.73
C PHE A 42 4.64 1.51 6.26
N VAL A 43 3.31 1.66 6.32
CA VAL A 43 2.62 2.93 6.09
C VAL A 43 2.52 3.74 7.39
N MET A 44 2.23 3.10 8.53
CA MET A 44 2.13 3.77 9.83
C MET A 44 3.47 4.43 10.25
N LEU A 45 4.58 3.70 10.17
CA LEU A 45 5.88 4.20 10.66
C LEU A 45 6.33 5.50 9.97
N PRO A 46 6.26 5.65 8.62
CA PRO A 46 6.54 6.92 7.96
C PRO A 46 5.66 8.08 8.39
N ALA A 47 4.38 7.84 8.74
CA ALA A 47 3.51 8.89 9.26
C ALA A 47 4.09 9.49 10.57
N PHE A 48 4.54 8.64 11.48
CA PHE A 48 5.18 9.09 12.72
C PHE A 48 6.58 9.68 12.48
N MET A 49 7.34 9.19 11.51
CA MET A 49 8.60 9.83 11.10
C MET A 49 8.36 11.25 10.59
N MET A 50 7.35 11.46 9.74
CA MET A 50 6.98 12.79 9.26
C MET A 50 6.56 13.71 10.41
N LEU A 51 5.74 13.23 11.35
CA LEU A 51 5.39 13.98 12.56
C LEU A 51 6.62 14.36 13.37
N GLY A 52 7.56 13.44 13.57
CA GLY A 52 8.82 13.71 14.28
C GLY A 52 9.65 14.79 13.60
N PHE A 53 9.80 14.76 12.27
CA PHE A 53 10.51 15.79 11.53
C PHE A 53 9.79 17.14 11.55
N MET A 54 8.46 17.15 11.48
CA MET A 54 7.67 18.38 11.63
C MET A 54 7.78 18.97 13.04
N ALA A 55 7.85 18.14 14.08
CA ALA A 55 8.08 18.59 15.44
C ALA A 55 9.49 19.23 15.62
N MET A 56 10.46 18.86 14.78
CA MET A 56 11.78 19.49 14.72
C MET A 56 11.81 20.78 13.86
N GLY A 57 10.63 21.22 13.35
CA GLY A 57 10.48 22.45 12.55
C GLY A 57 10.60 22.25 11.03
N ALA A 58 10.70 21.03 10.54
CA ALA A 58 10.76 20.80 9.10
C ALA A 58 9.35 20.97 8.44
N PRO A 59 9.22 21.66 7.30
CA PRO A 59 7.96 21.72 6.57
C PRO A 59 7.55 20.34 6.04
N LEU A 60 6.24 20.14 5.79
CA LEU A 60 5.65 18.85 5.41
C LEU A 60 6.38 18.14 4.24
N LEU A 61 6.70 18.87 3.17
CA LEU A 61 7.38 18.29 2.01
C LEU A 61 8.82 17.85 2.31
N VAL A 62 9.53 18.60 3.16
CA VAL A 62 10.87 18.19 3.62
C VAL A 62 10.78 16.96 4.53
N SER A 63 9.80 16.94 5.44
CA SER A 63 9.51 15.79 6.31
C SER A 63 9.16 14.54 5.50
N PHE A 64 8.38 14.68 4.42
CA PHE A 64 8.10 13.61 3.46
C PHE A 64 9.39 13.08 2.80
N GLY A 65 10.25 13.97 2.29
CA GLY A 65 11.51 13.57 1.66
C GLY A 65 12.46 12.84 2.63
N LEU A 66 12.59 13.35 3.86
CA LEU A 66 13.39 12.72 4.92
C LEU A 66 12.80 11.36 5.33
N ALA A 67 11.49 11.28 5.53
CA ALA A 67 10.80 10.03 5.83
C ALA A 67 10.99 9.00 4.70
N ALA A 68 10.95 9.42 3.43
CA ALA A 68 11.20 8.54 2.29
C ALA A 68 12.63 7.98 2.31
N ILE A 69 13.64 8.81 2.55
CA ILE A 69 15.04 8.36 2.64
C ILE A 69 15.20 7.35 3.79
N VAL A 70 14.72 7.71 4.99
CA VAL A 70 14.81 6.82 6.17
C VAL A 70 14.04 5.52 5.94
N SER A 71 12.85 5.58 5.33
CA SER A 71 12.06 4.38 5.03
C SER A 71 12.76 3.47 4.01
N VAL A 72 13.41 4.02 2.98
CA VAL A 72 14.20 3.20 2.05
C VAL A 72 15.37 2.52 2.77
N LEU A 73 16.03 3.19 3.72
CA LEU A 73 17.11 2.60 4.50
C LEU A 73 16.61 1.54 5.49
N VAL A 74 15.53 1.83 6.24
CA VAL A 74 15.02 0.94 7.30
C VAL A 74 14.12 -0.15 6.73
N LEU A 75 13.08 0.23 5.98
CA LEU A 75 12.06 -0.69 5.47
C LEU A 75 12.47 -1.32 4.12
N GLY A 76 13.30 -0.64 3.35
CA GLY A 76 13.83 -1.16 2.10
C GLY A 76 15.07 -2.03 2.32
N TRP A 77 16.16 -1.45 2.81
CA TRP A 77 17.45 -2.12 2.89
C TRP A 77 17.61 -2.94 4.16
N ALA A 78 17.44 -2.35 5.35
CA ALA A 78 17.70 -3.04 6.60
C ALA A 78 16.73 -4.21 6.81
N PHE A 79 15.44 -4.02 6.58
CA PHE A 79 14.45 -5.09 6.65
C PHE A 79 14.75 -6.24 5.67
N LYS A 80 15.06 -5.91 4.41
CA LYS A 80 15.45 -6.94 3.43
C LYS A 80 16.66 -7.73 3.93
N LYS A 81 17.73 -7.04 4.35
CA LYS A 81 19.00 -7.68 4.74
C LYS A 81 18.90 -8.48 6.04
N SER A 82 18.15 -7.99 7.04
CA SER A 82 18.08 -8.60 8.38
C SER A 82 16.97 -9.62 8.54
N VAL A 83 15.86 -9.50 7.79
CA VAL A 83 14.69 -10.36 7.92
C VAL A 83 14.49 -11.23 6.69
N VAL A 84 14.40 -10.61 5.50
CA VAL A 84 14.03 -11.35 4.29
C VAL A 84 15.16 -12.26 3.81
N ASP A 85 16.36 -11.72 3.58
CA ASP A 85 17.48 -12.50 3.01
C ASP A 85 17.86 -13.73 3.86
N PRO A 86 17.97 -13.66 5.22
CA PRO A 86 18.30 -14.83 6.00
C PRO A 86 17.16 -15.86 6.08
N LEU A 87 15.89 -15.43 6.01
CA LEU A 87 14.74 -16.31 6.14
C LEU A 87 14.30 -16.93 4.80
N LEU A 88 14.63 -16.30 3.67
CA LEU A 88 14.21 -16.75 2.34
C LEU A 88 14.64 -18.19 2.05
N ARG A 89 15.81 -18.59 2.55
CA ARG A 89 16.35 -19.95 2.40
C ARG A 89 15.53 -21.04 3.12
N PHE A 90 14.72 -20.65 4.10
CA PHE A 90 13.86 -21.58 4.86
C PHE A 90 12.42 -21.63 4.34
N GLY A 91 12.13 -20.92 3.24
CA GLY A 91 10.81 -20.86 2.62
C GLY A 91 9.99 -19.65 3.05
N ILE A 92 8.73 -19.62 2.60
CA ILE A 92 7.84 -18.46 2.77
C ILE A 92 7.32 -18.34 4.22
N MET A 93 7.00 -19.45 4.87
CA MET A 93 6.33 -19.45 6.18
C MET A 93 7.13 -18.73 7.29
N PRO A 94 8.47 -18.92 7.44
CA PRO A 94 9.25 -18.16 8.41
C PRO A 94 9.20 -16.65 8.19
N ILE A 95 9.13 -16.19 6.93
CA ILE A 95 9.01 -14.75 6.61
C ILE A 95 7.64 -14.23 7.03
N VAL A 96 6.57 -14.98 6.78
CA VAL A 96 5.21 -14.64 7.21
C VAL A 96 5.18 -14.44 8.73
N VAL A 97 5.69 -15.41 9.50
CA VAL A 97 5.72 -15.31 10.98
C VAL A 97 6.58 -14.13 11.44
N ALA A 98 7.76 -13.93 10.83
CA ALA A 98 8.64 -12.82 11.17
C ALA A 98 7.99 -11.45 10.88
N THR A 99 7.26 -11.31 9.76
CA THR A 99 6.57 -10.06 9.44
C THR A 99 5.38 -9.78 10.34
N ILE A 100 4.66 -10.79 10.79
CA ILE A 100 3.61 -10.65 11.82
C ILE A 100 4.24 -10.18 13.15
N GLY A 101 5.34 -10.82 13.57
CA GLY A 101 6.07 -10.39 14.77
C GLY A 101 6.61 -8.97 14.64
N LEU A 102 7.12 -8.61 13.48
CA LEU A 102 7.60 -7.25 13.18
C LEU A 102 6.45 -6.23 13.22
N SER A 103 5.28 -6.55 12.68
CA SER A 103 4.08 -5.71 12.75
C SER A 103 3.73 -5.38 14.21
N ILE A 104 3.66 -6.42 15.06
CA ILE A 104 3.38 -6.25 16.49
C ILE A 104 4.47 -5.40 17.17
N PHE A 105 5.74 -5.67 16.85
CA PHE A 105 6.87 -4.92 17.39
C PHE A 105 6.83 -3.44 17.01
N MET A 106 6.63 -3.11 15.73
CA MET A 106 6.57 -1.74 15.23
C MET A 106 5.41 -0.97 15.86
N ARG A 107 4.21 -1.57 15.90
CA ARG A 107 3.02 -0.97 16.49
C ARG A 107 3.22 -0.65 17.97
N ASN A 108 3.69 -1.60 18.76
CA ASN A 108 3.95 -1.38 20.18
C ASN A 108 5.16 -0.47 20.43
N GLY A 109 6.17 -0.49 19.55
CA GLY A 109 7.29 0.43 19.58
C GLY A 109 6.86 1.88 19.40
N VAL A 110 5.99 2.15 18.42
CA VAL A 110 5.41 3.50 18.24
C VAL A 110 4.52 3.90 19.42
N ARG A 111 3.69 2.99 19.91
CA ARG A 111 2.85 3.23 21.10
C ARG A 111 3.67 3.61 22.33
N ALA A 112 4.77 2.90 22.57
CA ALA A 112 5.62 3.12 23.75
C ALA A 112 6.56 4.33 23.59
N GLY A 113 7.10 4.54 22.39
CA GLY A 113 8.12 5.56 22.13
C GLY A 113 7.58 6.93 21.72
N TYR A 114 6.37 6.98 21.15
CA TYR A 114 5.75 8.22 20.71
C TYR A 114 4.51 8.56 21.54
N SER A 115 3.39 7.89 21.28
CA SER A 115 2.13 8.04 22.04
C SER A 115 1.11 6.97 21.66
N ALA A 116 0.20 6.66 22.59
CA ALA A 116 -1.02 5.87 22.31
C ALA A 116 -2.16 6.73 21.75
N GLU A 117 -2.04 8.07 21.79
CA GLU A 117 -3.06 9.00 21.34
C GLU A 117 -3.01 9.20 19.82
N ALA A 118 -4.13 9.68 19.28
CA ALA A 118 -4.23 10.05 17.88
C ALA A 118 -3.67 11.47 17.67
N HIS A 119 -2.75 11.61 16.75
CA HIS A 119 -2.15 12.91 16.42
C HIS A 119 -2.74 13.47 15.12
N PRO A 120 -3.12 14.77 15.10
CA PRO A 120 -3.53 15.42 13.87
C PRO A 120 -2.35 15.49 12.88
N PHE A 121 -2.68 15.37 11.61
CA PHE A 121 -1.69 15.43 10.52
C PHE A 121 -2.17 16.43 9.45
N PRO A 122 -1.31 17.35 8.99
CA PRO A 122 -1.69 18.35 8.02
C PRO A 122 -2.02 17.73 6.66
N SER A 123 -3.10 18.20 6.03
CA SER A 123 -3.44 17.83 4.66
C SER A 123 -2.52 18.54 3.66
N LEU A 124 -2.09 17.83 2.62
CA LEU A 124 -1.29 18.39 1.53
C LEU A 124 -2.12 19.37 0.67
N PHE A 125 -3.43 19.15 0.55
CA PHE A 125 -4.31 19.83 -0.40
C PHE A 125 -5.24 20.85 0.23
N GLY A 126 -5.26 21.01 1.56
CA GLY A 126 -6.18 21.87 2.28
C GLY A 126 -7.64 21.38 2.23
N ASP A 127 -8.53 22.12 2.91
CA ASP A 127 -9.94 21.71 3.12
C ASP A 127 -10.93 22.50 2.25
N THR A 128 -10.50 23.06 1.12
CA THR A 128 -11.39 23.79 0.22
C THR A 128 -12.41 22.86 -0.44
N LEU A 129 -13.67 23.33 -0.48
CA LEU A 129 -14.78 22.58 -1.06
C LEU A 129 -15.09 23.12 -2.46
N PHE A 130 -15.19 22.23 -3.44
CA PHE A 130 -15.66 22.53 -4.78
C PHE A 130 -17.08 21.97 -4.97
N ARG A 131 -17.96 22.78 -5.53
CA ARG A 131 -19.29 22.32 -5.95
C ARG A 131 -19.35 22.28 -7.47
N VAL A 132 -19.49 21.07 -8.00
CA VAL A 132 -19.66 20.83 -9.44
C VAL A 132 -20.97 20.08 -9.65
N ALA A 133 -21.90 20.66 -10.38
CA ALA A 133 -23.23 20.07 -10.68
C ALA A 133 -24.00 19.58 -9.43
N GLY A 134 -23.88 20.33 -8.30
CA GLY A 134 -24.53 19.97 -7.03
C GLY A 134 -23.80 18.93 -6.17
N VAL A 135 -22.70 18.35 -6.65
CA VAL A 135 -21.84 17.45 -5.89
C VAL A 135 -20.76 18.27 -5.18
N THR A 136 -20.59 18.08 -3.88
CA THR A 136 -19.52 18.71 -3.11
C THR A 136 -18.34 17.75 -3.04
N ILE A 137 -17.20 18.15 -3.61
CA ILE A 137 -15.95 17.39 -3.59
C ILE A 137 -14.92 18.19 -2.80
N THR A 138 -14.21 17.55 -1.87
CA THR A 138 -13.11 18.19 -1.15
C THR A 138 -11.86 18.25 -2.03
N MET A 139 -11.08 19.33 -1.93
CA MET A 139 -9.79 19.40 -2.61
C MET A 139 -8.84 18.29 -2.14
N ALA A 140 -8.97 17.90 -0.87
CA ALA A 140 -8.22 16.78 -0.30
C ALA A 140 -8.53 15.45 -1.01
N ASP A 141 -9.81 15.11 -1.25
CA ASP A 141 -10.21 13.88 -1.95
C ASP A 141 -9.72 13.88 -3.40
N LEU A 142 -9.95 14.99 -4.11
CA LEU A 142 -9.52 15.12 -5.52
C LEU A 142 -7.99 15.05 -5.65
N GLY A 143 -7.27 15.79 -4.83
CA GLY A 143 -5.81 15.81 -4.82
C GLY A 143 -5.22 14.45 -4.46
N THR A 144 -5.80 13.77 -3.45
CA THR A 144 -5.42 12.41 -3.05
C THR A 144 -5.63 11.42 -4.19
N LEU A 145 -6.80 11.44 -4.82
CA LEU A 145 -7.10 10.57 -5.96
C LEU A 145 -6.12 10.78 -7.11
N VAL A 146 -5.93 12.04 -7.53
CA VAL A 146 -5.04 12.39 -8.65
C VAL A 146 -3.59 12.00 -8.33
N LEU A 147 -3.09 12.36 -7.15
CA LEU A 147 -1.71 12.07 -6.77
C LEU A 147 -1.47 10.57 -6.63
N ALA A 148 -2.36 9.84 -5.98
CA ALA A 148 -2.25 8.39 -5.86
C ALA A 148 -2.28 7.70 -7.24
N LEU A 149 -3.19 8.10 -8.13
CA LEU A 149 -3.24 7.58 -9.50
C LEU A 149 -1.95 7.88 -10.27
N LEU A 150 -1.41 9.09 -10.17
CA LEU A 150 -0.14 9.45 -10.81
C LEU A 150 1.01 8.58 -10.30
N ILE A 151 1.09 8.33 -9.00
CA ILE A 151 2.14 7.47 -8.41
C ILE A 151 1.98 6.03 -8.88
N VAL A 152 0.76 5.47 -8.88
CA VAL A 152 0.49 4.10 -9.35
C VAL A 152 0.81 3.97 -10.83
N LEU A 153 0.31 4.88 -11.67
CA LEU A 153 0.57 4.86 -13.12
C LEU A 153 2.04 5.11 -13.43
N GLY A 154 2.70 6.01 -12.71
CA GLY A 154 4.13 6.28 -12.80
C GLY A 154 4.96 5.03 -12.47
N THR A 155 4.61 4.32 -11.38
CA THR A 155 5.26 3.05 -11.00
C THR A 155 5.05 1.99 -12.08
N GLN A 156 3.84 1.85 -12.62
CA GLN A 156 3.56 0.92 -13.72
C GLN A 156 4.33 1.28 -15.00
N ALA A 157 4.41 2.57 -15.34
CA ALA A 157 5.18 3.05 -16.49
C ALA A 157 6.69 2.78 -16.29
N PHE A 158 7.21 3.01 -15.08
CA PHE A 158 8.58 2.67 -14.72
C PHE A 158 8.86 1.17 -14.94
N LEU A 159 8.01 0.30 -14.40
CA LEU A 159 8.16 -1.15 -14.53
C LEU A 159 8.09 -1.61 -15.99
N ALA A 160 7.19 -1.02 -16.81
CA ALA A 160 6.97 -1.45 -18.18
C ALA A 160 7.98 -0.85 -19.18
N LYS A 161 8.44 0.39 -18.96
CA LYS A 161 9.18 1.15 -19.97
C LYS A 161 10.68 1.25 -19.71
N THR A 162 11.14 1.08 -18.44
CA THR A 162 12.58 1.20 -18.11
C THR A 162 13.29 -0.15 -18.18
N VAL A 163 14.60 -0.13 -18.40
CA VAL A 163 15.46 -1.33 -18.40
C VAL A 163 15.44 -1.98 -17.01
N THR A 164 15.58 -1.18 -15.95
CA THR A 164 15.53 -1.66 -14.55
C THR A 164 14.17 -2.27 -14.24
N GLY A 165 13.06 -1.62 -14.60
CA GLY A 165 11.72 -2.14 -14.38
C GLY A 165 11.47 -3.46 -15.10
N ARG A 166 11.93 -3.60 -16.35
CA ARG A 166 11.87 -4.86 -17.11
C ARG A 166 12.74 -5.96 -16.48
N ALA A 167 13.92 -5.61 -15.98
CA ALA A 167 14.77 -6.54 -15.22
C ALA A 167 14.09 -7.02 -13.94
N MET A 168 13.42 -6.12 -13.20
CA MET A 168 12.61 -6.49 -12.03
C MET A 168 11.47 -7.46 -12.41
N GLN A 169 10.77 -7.20 -13.52
CA GLN A 169 9.71 -8.10 -14.02
C GLN A 169 10.25 -9.45 -14.49
N ALA A 170 11.46 -9.50 -15.08
CA ALA A 170 12.11 -10.75 -15.44
C ALA A 170 12.42 -11.60 -14.20
N VAL A 171 12.97 -10.99 -13.15
CA VAL A 171 13.20 -11.65 -11.84
C VAL A 171 11.88 -12.16 -11.24
N ALA A 172 10.80 -11.38 -11.35
CA ALA A 172 9.46 -11.73 -10.90
C ALA A 172 8.86 -12.94 -11.64
N GLN A 173 9.20 -13.12 -12.91
CA GLN A 173 8.70 -14.25 -13.71
C GLN A 173 9.50 -15.54 -13.44
N ASN A 174 10.81 -15.45 -13.42
CA ASN A 174 11.70 -16.57 -13.16
C ASN A 174 13.08 -16.07 -12.69
N THR A 175 13.34 -16.20 -11.42
CA THR A 175 14.57 -15.74 -10.77
C THR A 175 15.81 -16.47 -11.33
N GLU A 176 15.70 -17.77 -11.59
CA GLU A 176 16.80 -18.59 -12.10
C GLU A 176 17.16 -18.18 -13.54
N SER A 177 16.17 -18.12 -14.41
CA SER A 177 16.38 -17.69 -15.81
C SER A 177 16.92 -16.26 -15.88
N ALA A 178 16.43 -15.35 -15.04
CA ALA A 178 16.95 -13.98 -14.95
C ALA A 178 18.43 -13.94 -14.55
N SER A 179 18.84 -14.79 -13.62
CA SER A 179 20.24 -14.90 -13.18
C SER A 179 21.13 -15.40 -14.32
N VAL A 180 20.70 -16.41 -15.09
CA VAL A 180 21.43 -16.93 -16.26
C VAL A 180 21.62 -15.86 -17.34
N LEU A 181 20.65 -14.96 -17.50
CA LEU A 181 20.74 -13.81 -18.41
C LEU A 181 21.60 -12.64 -17.86
N GLY A 182 22.28 -12.83 -16.74
CA GLY A 182 23.19 -11.83 -16.15
C GLY A 182 22.48 -10.73 -15.34
N ILE A 183 21.20 -10.88 -15.01
CA ILE A 183 20.48 -9.92 -14.17
C ILE A 183 20.89 -10.13 -12.71
N ASN A 184 21.32 -9.05 -12.05
CA ASN A 184 21.66 -9.09 -10.62
C ASN A 184 20.38 -9.17 -9.77
N VAL A 185 19.95 -10.39 -9.48
CA VAL A 185 18.72 -10.68 -8.73
C VAL A 185 18.65 -9.99 -7.37
N PRO A 186 19.68 -10.04 -6.49
CA PRO A 186 19.65 -9.37 -5.18
C PRO A 186 19.42 -7.86 -5.29
N ARG A 187 19.99 -7.22 -6.34
CA ARG A 187 19.80 -5.79 -6.60
C ARG A 187 18.39 -5.47 -7.06
N MET A 188 17.79 -6.31 -7.90
CA MET A 188 16.40 -6.12 -8.36
C MET A 188 15.40 -6.28 -7.21
N ILE A 189 15.60 -7.27 -6.35
CA ILE A 189 14.80 -7.45 -5.14
C ILE A 189 14.94 -6.21 -4.23
N PHE A 190 16.16 -5.69 -4.03
CA PHE A 190 16.37 -4.47 -3.25
C PHE A 190 15.59 -3.27 -3.83
N TYR A 191 15.63 -3.06 -5.14
CA TYR A 191 14.86 -1.98 -5.78
C TYR A 191 13.35 -2.13 -5.56
N THR A 192 12.84 -3.36 -5.53
CA THR A 192 11.44 -3.61 -5.22
C THR A 192 11.09 -3.18 -3.79
N PHE A 193 11.93 -3.54 -2.82
CA PHE A 193 11.73 -3.11 -1.43
C PHE A 193 11.86 -1.60 -1.27
N ALA A 194 12.80 -0.96 -1.96
CA ALA A 194 12.98 0.49 -1.95
C ALA A 194 11.76 1.22 -2.54
N ILE A 195 11.24 0.75 -3.68
CA ILE A 195 10.02 1.30 -4.28
C ILE A 195 8.83 1.10 -3.35
N ASN A 196 8.67 -0.09 -2.75
CA ASN A 196 7.61 -0.33 -1.77
C ASN A 196 7.69 0.62 -0.57
N ALA A 197 8.90 0.88 -0.05
CA ALA A 197 9.09 1.84 1.04
C ALA A 197 8.63 3.25 0.64
N VAL A 198 8.95 3.72 -0.57
CA VAL A 198 8.50 5.02 -1.07
C VAL A 198 6.98 5.06 -1.27
N LEU A 199 6.38 4.00 -1.81
CA LEU A 199 4.93 3.88 -1.95
C LEU A 199 4.23 3.91 -0.58
N ALA A 200 4.81 3.27 0.42
CA ALA A 200 4.30 3.29 1.79
C ALA A 200 4.34 4.70 2.41
N VAL A 201 5.42 5.47 2.18
CA VAL A 201 5.50 6.88 2.61
C VAL A 201 4.46 7.75 1.89
N ALA A 202 4.27 7.53 0.59
CA ALA A 202 3.25 8.24 -0.17
C ALA A 202 1.83 7.90 0.32
N ALA A 203 1.56 6.63 0.59
CA ALA A 203 0.29 6.21 1.20
C ALA A 203 0.10 6.83 2.59
N ALA A 204 1.16 6.90 3.42
CA ALA A 204 1.13 7.55 4.73
C ALA A 204 0.78 9.04 4.63
N LEU A 205 1.41 9.77 3.71
CA LEU A 205 1.13 11.20 3.48
C LEU A 205 -0.34 11.46 3.12
N LEU A 206 -0.96 10.57 2.35
CA LEU A 206 -2.31 10.73 1.84
C LEU A 206 -3.39 10.23 2.82
N ILE A 207 -3.11 9.15 3.58
CA ILE A 207 -4.11 8.54 4.47
C ILE A 207 -4.17 9.21 5.84
N THR A 208 -3.03 9.68 6.36
CA THR A 208 -2.92 10.16 7.73
C THR A 208 -3.78 11.41 8.02
N PRO A 209 -3.96 12.37 7.11
CA PRO A 209 -4.89 13.48 7.33
C PRO A 209 -6.33 13.05 7.57
N VAL A 210 -6.76 11.93 6.93
CA VAL A 210 -8.14 11.42 7.02
C VAL A 210 -8.36 10.59 8.29
N TYR A 211 -7.39 9.74 8.65
CA TYR A 211 -7.53 8.77 9.75
C TYR A 211 -6.80 9.17 11.02
N LEU A 212 -6.06 10.29 11.02
CA LEU A 212 -5.11 10.72 12.05
C LEU A 212 -3.91 9.75 12.16
N ALA A 213 -2.80 10.20 12.70
CA ALA A 213 -1.68 9.32 13.00
C ALA A 213 -1.95 8.58 14.31
N LYS A 214 -2.27 7.29 14.20
CA LYS A 214 -2.50 6.38 15.32
C LYS A 214 -1.54 5.21 15.24
N PHE A 215 -1.13 4.68 16.38
CA PHE A 215 -0.21 3.55 16.46
C PHE A 215 -0.79 2.25 15.83
N ASP A 216 -2.11 2.15 15.73
CA ASP A 216 -2.85 0.99 15.18
C ASP A 216 -3.40 1.21 13.76
N MET A 217 -3.18 2.39 13.15
CA MET A 217 -3.71 2.72 11.82
C MET A 217 -3.24 1.76 10.71
N GLY A 218 -2.06 1.16 10.91
CA GLY A 218 -1.47 0.22 9.97
C GLY A 218 -2.26 -1.08 9.82
N GLU A 219 -2.83 -1.62 10.91
CA GLU A 219 -3.54 -2.90 10.89
C GLU A 219 -4.75 -2.91 9.95
N GLY A 220 -5.62 -1.90 10.09
CA GLY A 220 -6.79 -1.76 9.23
C GLY A 220 -6.42 -1.50 7.78
N LEU A 221 -5.45 -0.59 7.54
CA LEU A 221 -4.98 -0.27 6.20
C LEU A 221 -4.30 -1.47 5.53
N GLY A 222 -3.43 -2.18 6.25
CA GLY A 222 -2.73 -3.36 5.73
C GLY A 222 -3.69 -4.46 5.31
N THR A 223 -4.71 -4.73 6.13
CA THR A 223 -5.75 -5.72 5.81
C THR A 223 -6.54 -5.35 4.55
N LYS A 224 -6.95 -4.10 4.40
CA LYS A 224 -7.69 -3.61 3.21
C LYS A 224 -6.82 -3.62 1.96
N ALA A 225 -5.57 -3.23 2.08
CA ALA A 225 -4.60 -3.30 0.99
C ALA A 225 -4.33 -4.75 0.56
N PHE A 226 -4.29 -5.69 1.50
CA PHE A 226 -4.17 -7.11 1.20
C PHE A 226 -5.40 -7.64 0.45
N PHE A 227 -6.62 -7.31 0.92
CA PHE A 227 -7.84 -7.64 0.19
C PHE A 227 -7.85 -7.05 -1.21
N ALA A 228 -7.46 -5.78 -1.35
CA ALA A 228 -7.36 -5.10 -2.64
C ALA A 228 -6.36 -5.79 -3.59
N ALA A 229 -5.20 -6.21 -3.09
CA ALA A 229 -4.21 -6.93 -3.88
C ALA A 229 -4.74 -8.27 -4.39
N ILE A 230 -5.48 -9.02 -3.56
CA ILE A 230 -6.05 -10.32 -3.94
C ILE A 230 -7.24 -10.14 -4.87
N ILE A 231 -8.18 -9.23 -4.55
CA ILE A 231 -9.32 -8.91 -5.41
C ILE A 231 -8.84 -8.52 -6.81
N GLY A 232 -7.83 -7.68 -6.87
CA GLY A 232 -7.23 -7.25 -8.13
C GLY A 232 -6.53 -8.36 -8.90
N GLY A 233 -5.93 -9.30 -8.18
CA GLY A 233 -5.04 -10.36 -8.67
C GLY A 233 -3.61 -10.12 -8.23
N PHE A 234 -3.16 -10.90 -7.26
CA PHE A 234 -1.94 -10.68 -6.48
C PHE A 234 -0.65 -10.59 -7.34
N ASN A 235 -0.69 -11.11 -8.56
CA ASN A 235 0.44 -11.06 -9.50
C ASN A 235 0.28 -9.98 -10.59
N ASN A 236 -0.63 -9.02 -10.39
CA ASN A 236 -0.91 -7.99 -11.38
C ASN A 236 -0.99 -6.58 -10.75
N SER A 237 0.02 -5.74 -11.02
CA SER A 237 0.07 -4.36 -10.52
C SER A 237 -1.12 -3.49 -10.97
N ARG A 238 -1.73 -3.76 -12.15
CA ARG A 238 -2.97 -3.07 -12.58
C ARG A 238 -4.17 -3.56 -11.81
N GLY A 239 -4.15 -4.85 -11.41
CA GLY A 239 -5.15 -5.45 -10.55
C GLY A 239 -5.19 -4.77 -9.18
N ALA A 240 -4.04 -4.50 -8.57
CA ALA A 240 -3.95 -3.82 -7.28
C ALA A 240 -4.68 -2.46 -7.29
N LEU A 241 -4.60 -1.70 -8.40
CA LEU A 241 -5.33 -0.45 -8.57
C LEU A 241 -6.85 -0.69 -8.55
N LEU A 242 -7.33 -1.60 -9.39
CA LEU A 242 -8.76 -1.90 -9.46
C LEU A 242 -9.30 -2.45 -8.14
N GLY A 243 -8.58 -3.36 -7.51
CA GLY A 243 -8.94 -3.92 -6.21
C GLY A 243 -9.04 -2.85 -5.12
N GLY A 244 -8.07 -1.92 -5.08
CA GLY A 244 -8.09 -0.79 -4.15
C GLY A 244 -9.32 0.10 -4.35
N LEU A 245 -9.62 0.47 -5.60
CA LEU A 245 -10.78 1.30 -5.93
C LEU A 245 -12.10 0.60 -5.58
N ILE A 246 -12.22 -0.70 -5.86
CA ILE A 246 -13.42 -1.49 -5.50
C ILE A 246 -13.60 -1.50 -3.98
N VAL A 247 -12.56 -1.79 -3.22
CA VAL A 247 -12.64 -1.83 -1.75
C VAL A 247 -13.01 -0.45 -1.20
N GLY A 248 -12.34 0.62 -1.63
CA GLY A 248 -12.60 1.96 -1.10
C GLY A 248 -14.00 2.47 -1.43
N VAL A 249 -14.49 2.27 -2.65
CA VAL A 249 -15.85 2.66 -3.05
C VAL A 249 -16.90 1.85 -2.26
N SER A 250 -16.72 0.54 -2.18
CA SER A 250 -17.66 -0.34 -1.47
C SER A 250 -17.75 0.00 0.01
N GLU A 251 -16.61 0.30 0.66
CA GLU A 251 -16.58 0.71 2.06
C GLU A 251 -17.33 2.02 2.32
N ASN A 252 -17.10 3.03 1.47
CA ASN A 252 -17.78 4.32 1.64
C ASN A 252 -19.30 4.20 1.42
N LEU A 253 -19.70 3.43 0.40
CA LEU A 253 -21.12 3.17 0.16
C LEU A 253 -21.74 2.34 1.29
N ALA A 254 -21.05 1.33 1.79
CA ALA A 254 -21.52 0.52 2.91
C ALA A 254 -21.66 1.34 4.21
N ALA A 255 -20.70 2.21 4.49
CA ALA A 255 -20.75 3.09 5.67
C ALA A 255 -21.97 4.02 5.63
N ALA A 256 -22.34 4.52 4.46
CA ALA A 256 -23.43 5.46 4.30
C ALA A 256 -24.81 4.78 4.18
N TYR A 257 -24.92 3.68 3.44
CA TYR A 257 -26.23 3.05 3.13
C TYR A 257 -26.57 1.86 4.03
N ILE A 258 -25.57 1.24 4.70
CA ILE A 258 -25.79 0.11 5.60
C ILE A 258 -25.53 0.55 7.03
N SER A 259 -24.27 0.68 7.41
CA SER A 259 -23.82 1.21 8.70
C SER A 259 -22.30 1.35 8.72
N PRO A 260 -21.74 2.37 9.40
CA PRO A 260 -20.29 2.50 9.61
C PRO A 260 -19.65 1.27 10.30
N ALA A 261 -20.40 0.56 11.15
CA ALA A 261 -19.95 -0.65 11.84
C ALA A 261 -19.67 -1.83 10.90
N TYR A 262 -20.34 -1.89 9.74
CA TYR A 262 -20.17 -2.97 8.76
C TYR A 262 -19.18 -2.63 7.64
N LYS A 263 -18.53 -1.48 7.71
CA LYS A 263 -17.58 -1.00 6.70
C LYS A 263 -16.51 -2.06 6.36
N ASP A 264 -15.86 -2.61 7.39
CA ASP A 264 -14.80 -3.61 7.21
C ASP A 264 -15.34 -4.98 6.79
N ALA A 265 -16.55 -5.33 7.25
CA ALA A 265 -17.20 -6.58 6.87
C ALA A 265 -17.55 -6.63 5.38
N VAL A 266 -17.94 -5.52 4.77
CA VAL A 266 -18.27 -5.48 3.33
C VAL A 266 -17.00 -5.72 2.49
N ALA A 267 -15.86 -5.14 2.86
CA ALA A 267 -14.59 -5.42 2.19
C ALA A 267 -14.21 -6.90 2.28
N LEU A 268 -14.40 -7.52 3.45
CA LEU A 268 -14.17 -8.95 3.66
C LEU A 268 -15.12 -9.83 2.83
N VAL A 269 -16.40 -9.47 2.75
CA VAL A 269 -17.39 -10.22 1.94
C VAL A 269 -17.02 -10.17 0.46
N ILE A 270 -16.66 -9.00 -0.08
CA ILE A 270 -16.23 -8.87 -1.47
C ILE A 270 -14.98 -9.71 -1.73
N PHE A 271 -14.01 -9.67 -0.83
CA PHE A 271 -12.81 -10.50 -0.89
C PHE A 271 -13.16 -11.99 -0.94
N MET A 272 -14.05 -12.49 -0.05
CA MET A 272 -14.50 -13.88 -0.03
C MET A 272 -15.21 -14.27 -1.33
N VAL A 273 -16.12 -13.44 -1.82
CA VAL A 273 -16.85 -13.68 -3.07
C VAL A 273 -15.87 -13.77 -4.24
N VAL A 274 -14.90 -12.85 -4.34
CA VAL A 274 -13.91 -12.90 -5.42
C VAL A 274 -13.07 -14.17 -5.35
N ILE A 275 -12.59 -14.58 -4.19
CA ILE A 275 -11.79 -15.81 -4.06
C ILE A 275 -12.61 -17.06 -4.44
N LEU A 276 -13.87 -17.13 -4.05
CA LEU A 276 -14.74 -18.27 -4.36
C LEU A 276 -15.01 -18.42 -5.86
N PHE A 277 -15.27 -17.32 -6.57
CA PHE A 277 -15.64 -17.37 -7.99
C PHE A 277 -14.46 -17.18 -8.93
N LYS A 278 -13.43 -16.44 -8.51
CA LYS A 278 -12.25 -16.12 -9.31
C LYS A 278 -10.97 -16.09 -8.46
N PRO A 279 -10.45 -17.26 -8.05
CA PRO A 279 -9.34 -17.36 -7.09
C PRO A 279 -8.05 -16.67 -7.54
N GLN A 280 -7.86 -16.43 -8.85
CA GLN A 280 -6.76 -15.65 -9.38
C GLN A 280 -6.93 -14.12 -9.28
N GLY A 281 -8.06 -13.64 -8.76
CA GLY A 281 -8.45 -12.24 -8.75
C GLY A 281 -8.99 -11.75 -10.09
N LEU A 282 -9.48 -10.50 -10.14
CA LEU A 282 -10.20 -9.95 -11.31
C LEU A 282 -9.31 -9.85 -12.55
N LEU A 283 -8.06 -9.46 -12.41
CA LEU A 283 -7.07 -9.34 -13.50
C LEU A 283 -5.91 -10.34 -13.39
N GLY A 284 -5.99 -11.31 -12.50
CA GLY A 284 -5.00 -12.37 -12.35
C GLY A 284 -4.97 -13.29 -13.58
N LYS A 285 -3.78 -13.75 -13.94
CA LYS A 285 -3.60 -14.79 -14.97
C LYS A 285 -3.70 -16.17 -14.31
N LYS A 286 -4.34 -17.13 -14.98
CA LYS A 286 -4.24 -18.53 -14.57
C LYS A 286 -2.77 -18.94 -14.65
N GLU A 287 -2.21 -19.42 -13.55
CA GLU A 287 -0.94 -20.14 -13.61
C GLU A 287 -1.20 -21.46 -14.35
N GLU A 288 -0.65 -21.58 -15.56
CA GLU A 288 -0.58 -22.88 -16.20
C GLU A 288 0.34 -23.74 -15.32
N ARG A 289 -0.24 -24.77 -14.69
CA ARG A 289 0.57 -25.82 -14.04
C ARG A 289 1.53 -26.35 -15.11
N LYS A 290 2.81 -26.02 -14.98
CA LYS A 290 3.85 -26.76 -15.68
C LYS A 290 3.86 -28.15 -15.08
N VAL A 291 3.30 -29.10 -15.84
CA VAL A 291 3.41 -30.54 -15.61
C VAL A 291 4.85 -30.96 -15.85
#